data_3285a0a941b3bc15bf13488234ac6fad
#
_entry.id   3285a0a941b3bc15bf13488234ac6fad
#
_cell.length_a   1.000
_cell.length_b   1.000
_cell.length_c   1.000
_cell.angle_alpha   90.00
_cell.angle_beta   90.00
_cell.angle_gamma   90.00
#
_symmetry.space_group_name_H-M   'P 1'
#
loop_
_entity.id
_entity.type
_entity.pdbx_description
1 polymer ?
#
loop_
_entity_poly.entity_id
_entity_poly.type
_entity_poly.pdbx_seq_one_letter_code
_entity_poly.pdbx_strand_id
1 'polypeptide(L)'
;MLHHISLGVSNIERAAAFYDAALAPLGYVRVWDDLRPGEPDQAVGYGPPGGGDKLAIKFRPSQRPPSPGFHLAFAAPDRRSIDKIHAAALAHGGKDNGAPGLRAHYGPNYYAAFVIDPGGHHLEAVFNAPE
;
A
#
# COMPACT_ATOMS: atom_id res chain seq x y z
N MET A 1 -1.42 -19.15 -3.82
CA MET A 1 -1.29 -17.68 -3.87
C MET A 1 -1.44 -17.08 -2.48
N LEU A 2 -0.86 -15.91 -2.25
CA LEU A 2 -0.90 -15.27 -0.94
C LEU A 2 -2.32 -14.99 -0.49
N HIS A 3 -2.63 -15.27 0.78
CA HIS A 3 -3.90 -14.91 1.39
C HIS A 3 -3.88 -13.44 1.82
N HIS A 4 -2.86 -13.05 2.55
CA HIS A 4 -2.67 -11.67 3.00
C HIS A 4 -1.21 -11.45 3.41
N ILE A 5 -0.86 -10.18 3.57
CA ILE A 5 0.46 -9.76 4.05
C ILE A 5 0.26 -8.80 5.22
N SER A 6 1.17 -8.84 6.20
CA SER A 6 1.16 -7.91 7.33
C SER A 6 2.45 -7.10 7.36
N LEU A 7 2.33 -5.82 7.61
CA LEU A 7 3.47 -4.89 7.74
C LEU A 7 3.50 -4.34 9.17
N GLY A 8 4.69 -4.32 9.77
CA GLY A 8 4.89 -3.61 11.03
C GLY A 8 4.99 -2.11 10.77
N VAL A 9 4.36 -1.31 11.63
CA VAL A 9 4.40 0.17 11.55
C VAL A 9 4.63 0.74 12.95
N SER A 10 5.44 1.79 13.04
CA SER A 10 5.78 2.40 14.33
C SER A 10 4.79 3.49 14.76
N ASN A 11 3.95 3.96 13.85
CA ASN A 11 2.91 4.95 14.13
C ASN A 11 1.64 4.49 13.39
N ILE A 12 0.72 3.89 14.14
CA ILE A 12 -0.46 3.25 13.54
C ILE A 12 -1.44 4.27 12.95
N GLU A 13 -1.60 5.44 13.58
CA GLU A 13 -2.50 6.47 13.09
C GLU A 13 -2.02 7.04 11.76
N ARG A 14 -0.73 7.31 11.66
CA ARG A 14 -0.09 7.82 10.45
C ARG A 14 -0.14 6.79 9.32
N ALA A 15 0.16 5.54 9.63
CA ALA A 15 0.11 4.45 8.66
C ALA A 15 -1.32 4.23 8.17
N ALA A 16 -2.30 4.25 9.06
CA ALA A 16 -3.71 4.08 8.70
C ALA A 16 -4.18 5.20 7.78
N ALA A 17 -3.84 6.45 8.08
CA ALA A 17 -4.19 7.57 7.21
C ALA A 17 -3.61 7.40 5.80
N PHE A 18 -2.36 6.94 5.71
CA PHE A 18 -1.71 6.66 4.43
C PHE A 18 -2.45 5.56 3.65
N TYR A 19 -2.66 4.40 4.27
CA TYR A 19 -3.26 3.25 3.56
C TYR A 19 -4.75 3.45 3.29
N ASP A 20 -5.49 4.15 4.14
CA ASP A 20 -6.87 4.54 3.83
C ASP A 20 -6.95 5.27 2.49
N ALA A 21 -6.05 6.22 2.27
CA ALA A 21 -6.03 7.03 1.07
C ALA A 21 -5.43 6.32 -0.13
N ALA A 22 -4.28 5.65 0.05
CA ALA A 22 -3.55 5.04 -1.04
C ALA A 22 -4.24 3.81 -1.62
N LEU A 23 -4.96 3.04 -0.80
CA LEU A 23 -5.62 1.82 -1.25
C LEU A 23 -7.06 2.05 -1.73
N ALA A 24 -7.64 3.22 -1.46
CA ALA A 24 -9.00 3.53 -1.92
C ALA A 24 -9.19 3.40 -3.44
N PRO A 25 -8.24 3.86 -4.28
CA PRO A 25 -8.40 3.70 -5.73
C PRO A 25 -8.40 2.24 -6.21
N LEU A 26 -7.91 1.30 -5.39
CA LEU A 26 -8.03 -0.14 -5.66
C LEU A 26 -9.41 -0.69 -5.27
N GLY A 27 -10.25 0.12 -4.61
CA GLY A 27 -11.50 -0.34 -4.04
C GLY A 27 -11.34 -1.00 -2.67
N TYR A 28 -10.17 -0.90 -2.05
CA TYR A 28 -9.95 -1.46 -0.71
C TYR A 28 -10.47 -0.50 0.35
N VAL A 29 -11.02 -1.08 1.42
CA VAL A 29 -11.49 -0.37 2.60
C VAL A 29 -10.93 -1.06 3.84
N ARG A 30 -11.07 -0.44 5.01
CA ARG A 30 -10.83 -1.16 6.25
C ARG A 30 -11.89 -2.23 6.41
N VAL A 31 -11.50 -3.48 6.35
CA VAL A 31 -12.42 -4.60 6.56
C VAL A 31 -12.50 -4.99 8.03
N TRP A 32 -11.51 -4.60 8.82
CA TRP A 32 -11.53 -4.65 10.27
C TRP A 32 -10.49 -3.66 10.83
N ASP A 33 -10.71 -3.18 12.05
CA ASP A 33 -9.68 -2.43 12.77
C ASP A 33 -9.76 -2.75 14.26
N ASP A 34 -8.62 -2.58 14.93
CA ASP A 34 -8.47 -2.77 16.36
C ASP A 34 -7.56 -1.65 16.87
N LEU A 35 -8.14 -0.45 16.94
CA LEU A 35 -7.43 0.75 17.34
C LEU A 35 -7.82 1.13 18.76
N ARG A 36 -6.84 0.98 19.66
CA ARG A 36 -7.01 1.28 21.09
C ARG A 36 -5.81 2.11 21.52
N PRO A 37 -5.91 3.47 21.47
CA PRO A 37 -4.76 4.34 21.74
C PRO A 37 -3.99 3.93 23.00
N GLY A 38 -2.67 3.82 22.86
CA GLY A 38 -1.79 3.41 23.95
C GLY A 38 -1.58 1.91 24.08
N GLU A 39 -2.37 1.06 23.41
CA GLU A 39 -2.23 -0.38 23.50
C GLU A 39 -1.19 -0.91 22.50
N PRO A 40 -0.45 -1.99 22.85
CA PRO A 40 0.69 -2.43 22.03
C PRO A 40 0.33 -3.26 20.80
N ASP A 41 -0.86 -3.84 20.71
CA ASP A 41 -1.21 -4.82 19.68
C ASP A 41 -2.29 -4.32 18.70
N GLN A 42 -2.31 -3.00 18.48
CA GLN A 42 -3.23 -2.37 17.53
C GLN A 42 -2.92 -2.80 16.10
N ALA A 43 -3.96 -2.90 15.28
CA ALA A 43 -3.83 -3.29 13.88
C ALA A 43 -5.03 -2.84 13.05
N VAL A 44 -4.84 -2.76 11.72
CA VAL A 44 -5.91 -2.46 10.77
C VAL A 44 -5.74 -3.38 9.57
N GLY A 45 -6.85 -3.95 9.09
CA GLY A 45 -6.85 -4.79 7.90
C GLY A 45 -7.62 -4.14 6.75
N TYR A 46 -7.06 -4.26 5.55
CA TYR A 46 -7.59 -3.67 4.32
C TYR A 46 -7.89 -4.74 3.29
N GLY A 47 -8.97 -4.59 2.58
CA GLY A 47 -9.36 -5.50 1.51
C GLY A 47 -10.63 -5.02 0.80
N PRO A 48 -11.16 -5.85 -0.12
CA PRO A 48 -12.42 -5.51 -0.80
C PRO A 48 -13.58 -5.42 0.20
N PRO A 49 -14.54 -4.51 0.00
CA PRO A 49 -15.72 -4.44 0.87
C PRO A 49 -16.42 -5.80 0.97
N GLY A 50 -16.72 -6.23 2.19
CA GLY A 50 -17.38 -7.52 2.42
C GLY A 50 -16.47 -8.73 2.31
N GLY A 51 -15.19 -8.54 1.99
CA GLY A 51 -14.19 -9.60 1.92
C GLY A 51 -13.27 -9.62 3.11
N GLY A 52 -12.28 -10.52 3.09
CA GLY A 52 -11.21 -10.55 4.09
C GLY A 52 -10.09 -9.57 3.77
N ASP A 53 -9.18 -9.42 4.72
CA ASP A 53 -8.02 -8.57 4.52
C ASP A 53 -7.04 -9.15 3.51
N LYS A 54 -6.42 -8.27 2.74
CA LYS A 54 -5.31 -8.59 1.84
C LYS A 54 -4.03 -7.98 2.35
N LEU A 55 -4.12 -6.86 3.06
CA LEU A 55 -3.02 -6.19 3.71
C LEU A 55 -3.44 -5.82 5.12
N ALA A 56 -2.58 -6.07 6.09
CA ALA A 56 -2.76 -5.58 7.45
C ALA A 56 -1.54 -4.76 7.87
N ILE A 57 -1.77 -3.71 8.64
CA ILE A 57 -0.72 -2.97 9.32
C ILE A 57 -0.82 -3.27 10.81
N LYS A 58 0.32 -3.49 11.46
CA LYS A 58 0.38 -3.86 12.87
C LYS A 58 1.30 -2.90 13.60
N PHE A 59 0.81 -2.34 14.71
CA PHE A 59 1.62 -1.45 15.52
C PHE A 59 2.79 -2.22 16.14
N ARG A 60 3.99 -1.76 15.82
CA ARG A 60 5.25 -2.28 16.40
C ARG A 60 6.15 -1.08 16.64
N PRO A 61 6.26 -0.61 17.91
CA PRO A 61 7.02 0.62 18.22
C PRO A 61 8.46 0.60 17.74
N SER A 62 9.08 -0.59 17.67
CA SER A 62 10.47 -0.75 17.25
C SER A 62 10.62 -1.04 15.75
N GLN A 63 9.56 -0.89 14.97
CA GLN A 63 9.60 -1.17 13.54
C GLN A 63 10.65 -0.31 12.83
N ARG A 64 11.41 -0.94 11.97
CA ARG A 64 12.41 -0.32 11.10
C ARG A 64 12.05 -0.63 9.66
N PRO A 65 12.56 0.15 8.68
CA PRO A 65 12.37 -0.17 7.29
C PRO A 65 12.78 -1.62 6.99
N PRO A 66 12.04 -2.31 6.09
CA PRO A 66 12.41 -3.68 5.69
C PRO A 66 13.80 -3.74 5.09
N SER A 67 14.35 -4.95 4.98
CA SER A 67 15.65 -5.17 4.37
C SER A 67 15.66 -4.68 2.91
N PRO A 68 16.84 -4.28 2.40
CA PRO A 68 16.97 -3.87 0.99
C PRO A 68 16.46 -4.95 0.04
N GLY A 69 15.75 -4.52 -1.00
CA GLY A 69 15.15 -5.42 -1.98
C GLY A 69 13.69 -5.76 -1.71
N PHE A 70 13.19 -5.50 -0.50
CA PHE A 70 11.76 -5.67 -0.25
C PHE A 70 10.95 -4.68 -1.07
N HIS A 71 9.92 -5.17 -1.78
CA HIS A 71 8.84 -4.31 -2.24
C HIS A 71 7.55 -5.11 -2.38
N LEU A 72 6.44 -4.43 -2.25
CA LEU A 72 5.10 -5.02 -2.32
C LEU A 72 4.36 -4.38 -3.47
N ALA A 73 3.91 -5.18 -4.44
CA ALA A 73 3.20 -4.70 -5.61
C ALA A 73 1.70 -5.04 -5.52
N PHE A 74 0.86 -4.03 -5.73
CA PHE A 74 -0.58 -4.18 -5.79
C PHE A 74 -1.02 -4.21 -7.25
N ALA A 75 -1.85 -5.18 -7.61
CA ALA A 75 -2.48 -5.22 -8.93
C ALA A 75 -3.59 -4.17 -8.97
N ALA A 76 -3.52 -3.27 -9.94
CA ALA A 76 -4.52 -2.24 -10.16
C ALA A 76 -5.42 -2.62 -11.34
N PRO A 77 -6.69 -2.18 -11.35
CA PRO A 77 -7.63 -2.54 -12.42
C PRO A 77 -7.39 -1.79 -13.73
N ASP A 78 -6.72 -0.64 -13.68
CA ASP A 78 -6.44 0.19 -14.85
C ASP A 78 -5.32 1.19 -14.54
N ARG A 79 -4.85 1.89 -15.58
CA ARG A 79 -3.78 2.90 -15.43
C ARG A 79 -4.23 4.10 -14.60
N ARG A 80 -5.48 4.50 -14.73
CA ARG A 80 -6.03 5.65 -14.00
C ARG A 80 -6.00 5.43 -12.50
N SER A 81 -6.28 4.21 -12.04
CA SER A 81 -6.18 3.86 -10.62
C SER A 81 -4.75 4.03 -10.11
N ILE A 82 -3.77 3.68 -10.92
CA ILE A 82 -2.35 3.83 -10.55
C ILE A 82 -1.99 5.31 -10.38
N ASP A 83 -2.46 6.17 -11.30
CA ASP A 83 -2.25 7.62 -11.17
C ASP A 83 -2.83 8.15 -9.87
N LYS A 84 -4.03 7.69 -9.51
CA LYS A 84 -4.71 8.08 -8.28
C LYS A 84 -4.01 7.56 -7.02
N ILE A 85 -3.54 6.32 -7.04
CA ILE A 85 -2.80 5.73 -5.92
C ILE A 85 -1.55 6.56 -5.64
N HIS A 86 -0.79 6.87 -6.67
CA HIS A 86 0.44 7.64 -6.53
C HIS A 86 0.16 9.02 -5.93
N ALA A 87 -0.82 9.73 -6.48
CA ALA A 87 -1.20 11.06 -5.98
C ALA A 87 -1.66 11.02 -4.52
N ALA A 88 -2.51 10.04 -4.17
CA ALA A 88 -3.01 9.88 -2.80
C ALA A 88 -1.88 9.52 -1.82
N ALA A 89 -0.98 8.65 -2.23
CA ALA A 89 0.17 8.26 -1.41
C ALA A 89 1.05 9.46 -1.08
N LEU A 90 1.38 10.28 -2.07
CA LEU A 90 2.20 11.48 -1.84
C LEU A 90 1.48 12.50 -0.97
N ALA A 91 0.16 12.64 -1.10
CA ALA A 91 -0.62 13.57 -0.30
C ALA A 91 -0.73 13.14 1.18
N HIS A 92 -0.47 11.87 1.50
CA HIS A 92 -0.68 11.31 2.84
C HIS A 92 0.61 10.74 3.45
N GLY A 93 1.74 11.35 3.16
CA GLY A 93 3.00 11.05 3.85
C GLY A 93 3.92 10.07 3.15
N GLY A 94 3.55 9.58 1.96
CA GLY A 94 4.43 8.75 1.15
C GLY A 94 5.46 9.59 0.41
N LYS A 95 6.52 8.91 -0.04
CA LYS A 95 7.57 9.52 -0.86
C LYS A 95 7.51 8.94 -2.27
N ASP A 96 7.74 9.80 -3.27
CA ASP A 96 7.87 9.37 -4.65
C ASP A 96 9.11 8.47 -4.82
N ASN A 97 8.90 7.34 -5.49
CA ASN A 97 9.98 6.43 -5.87
C ASN A 97 9.81 5.96 -7.32
N GLY A 98 9.04 6.67 -8.12
CA GLY A 98 8.80 6.42 -9.54
C GLY A 98 7.39 6.84 -9.94
N ALA A 99 7.28 7.92 -10.71
CA ALA A 99 5.99 8.44 -11.16
C ALA A 99 5.25 7.44 -12.06
N PRO A 100 3.92 7.53 -12.15
CA PRO A 100 3.14 6.65 -13.03
C PRO A 100 3.63 6.70 -14.47
N GLY A 101 3.77 5.54 -15.09
CA GLY A 101 4.20 5.44 -16.49
C GLY A 101 4.52 4.02 -16.89
N LEU A 102 4.75 3.85 -18.18
CA LEU A 102 5.15 2.57 -18.74
C LEU A 102 6.59 2.24 -18.34
N ARG A 103 6.81 0.98 -18.02
CA ARG A 103 8.14 0.41 -17.73
C ARG A 103 8.44 -0.65 -18.80
N ALA A 104 8.89 -0.17 -19.97
CA ALA A 104 9.08 -1.03 -21.15
C ALA A 104 10.01 -2.20 -20.89
N HIS A 105 10.99 -2.03 -20.00
CA HIS A 105 11.95 -3.10 -19.67
C HIS A 105 11.32 -4.24 -18.85
N TYR A 106 10.12 -4.04 -18.30
CA TYR A 106 9.35 -5.10 -17.65
C TYR A 106 8.29 -5.71 -18.58
N GLY A 107 7.93 -5.01 -19.65
CA GLY A 107 6.94 -5.47 -20.60
C GLY A 107 6.28 -4.32 -21.37
N PRO A 108 5.66 -4.60 -22.53
CA PRO A 108 5.11 -3.56 -23.40
C PRO A 108 3.90 -2.83 -22.78
N ASN A 109 3.22 -3.47 -21.84
CA ASN A 109 2.02 -2.91 -21.22
C ASN A 109 2.17 -2.70 -19.72
N TYR A 110 3.39 -2.78 -19.21
CA TYR A 110 3.65 -2.69 -17.77
C TYR A 110 3.59 -1.23 -17.33
N TYR A 111 2.44 -0.83 -16.83
CA TYR A 111 2.21 0.53 -16.32
C TYR A 111 2.26 0.49 -14.79
N ALA A 112 3.13 1.26 -14.18
CA ALA A 112 3.36 1.19 -12.76
C ALA A 112 3.74 2.53 -12.15
N ALA A 113 3.56 2.64 -10.84
CA ALA A 113 4.08 3.72 -10.02
C ALA A 113 4.68 3.12 -8.75
N PHE A 114 5.63 3.83 -8.18
CA PHE A 114 6.37 3.38 -7.00
C PHE A 114 6.36 4.48 -5.94
N VAL A 115 6.10 4.09 -4.70
CA VAL A 115 6.14 5.00 -3.56
C VAL A 115 6.80 4.30 -2.37
N ILE A 116 7.22 5.08 -1.38
CA ILE A 116 7.70 4.57 -0.11
C ILE A 116 6.71 5.06 0.95
N ASP A 117 6.18 4.15 1.76
CA ASP A 117 5.23 4.52 2.80
C ASP A 117 5.93 5.21 3.98
N PRO A 118 5.17 5.77 4.94
CA PRO A 118 5.77 6.48 6.07
C PRO A 118 6.75 5.65 6.91
N GLY A 119 6.62 4.34 6.91
CA GLY A 119 7.50 3.42 7.66
C GLY A 119 8.70 2.93 6.87
N GLY A 120 8.83 3.32 5.61
CA GLY A 120 9.96 2.90 4.76
C GLY A 120 9.68 1.66 3.91
N HIS A 121 8.44 1.19 3.83
CA HIS A 121 8.09 0.07 2.95
C HIS A 121 8.01 0.55 1.51
N HIS A 122 8.67 -0.18 0.61
CA HIS A 122 8.64 0.09 -0.83
C HIS A 122 7.39 -0.55 -1.42
N LEU A 123 6.57 0.26 -2.06
CA LEU A 123 5.29 -0.15 -2.64
C LEU A 123 5.27 0.15 -4.13
N GLU A 124 4.55 -0.71 -4.85
CA GLU A 124 4.30 -0.56 -6.28
C GLU A 124 2.82 -0.73 -6.54
N ALA A 125 2.27 -0.02 -7.50
CA ALA A 125 0.97 -0.31 -8.08
C ALA A 125 1.18 -0.60 -9.56
N VAL A 126 0.61 -1.68 -10.09
CA VAL A 126 0.89 -2.12 -11.44
C VAL A 126 -0.37 -2.60 -12.15
N PHE A 127 -0.46 -2.22 -13.44
CA PHE A 127 -1.42 -2.75 -14.40
C PHE A 127 -0.63 -3.20 -15.62
N ASN A 128 -0.72 -4.49 -15.93
CA ASN A 128 0.13 -5.11 -16.96
C ASN A 128 -0.75 -5.78 -18.03
N ALA A 129 -1.51 -4.97 -18.74
CA ALA A 129 -2.36 -5.41 -19.85
C ALA A 129 -2.54 -4.26 -20.83
N PRO A 130 -2.90 -4.56 -22.11
CA PRO A 130 -3.28 -3.50 -23.05
C PRO A 130 -4.45 -2.68 -22.53
N GLU A 131 -4.44 -1.38 -22.84
CA GLU A 131 -5.50 -0.48 -22.43
C GLU A 131 -6.05 0.33 -23.59
#